data_eb0f58d02ba48652d9e876fbf9f6514d
#
_entry.id   eb0f58d02ba48652d9e876fbf9f6514d
#
_cell.length_a   1.000
_cell.length_b   1.000
_cell.length_c   1.000
_cell.angle_alpha   90.00
_cell.angle_beta   90.00
_cell.angle_gamma   90.00
#
_symmetry.space_group_name_H-M   'P 1'
#
loop_
_entity.id
_entity.type
_entity.pdbx_description
1 polymer ?
#
loop_
_entity_poly.entity_id
_entity_poly.type
_entity_poly.pdbx_seq_one_letter_code
_entity_poly.pdbx_strand_id
1 'polypeptide(L)'
;MRIRLGYPDPRAERELLEGEDRRVMTDRLQSLLSSENLQTLQDAVNRVSTSPALLDYVQRLLEQSRRMPGLLYGLSPRAGLGLVRAARAWALMDGRHHVLPDDIQAVFPAVAEHRLEQGESGKSAERVRQLLTSVSVIE
;
A
#
# COMPACT_ATOMS: atom_id res chain seq x y z
N MET A 1 3.67 -3.27 -2.25
CA MET A 1 2.93 -3.15 -0.98
C MET A 1 3.38 -4.22 -0.01
N ARG A 2 3.44 -3.92 1.29
CA ARG A 2 3.69 -4.88 2.37
C ARG A 2 2.58 -4.74 3.40
N ILE A 3 1.94 -5.85 3.73
CA ILE A 3 0.87 -5.93 4.73
C ILE A 3 1.34 -6.88 5.83
N ARG A 4 1.09 -6.53 7.08
CA ARG A 4 1.40 -7.36 8.24
C ARG A 4 0.09 -7.92 8.79
N LEU A 5 -0.05 -9.24 8.81
CA LEU A 5 -1.22 -9.91 9.39
C LEU A 5 -1.10 -10.15 10.90
N GLY A 6 0.14 -10.06 11.44
CA GLY A 6 0.42 -10.45 12.82
C GLY A 6 0.40 -11.96 13.01
N TYR A 7 0.45 -12.37 14.26
CA TYR A 7 0.25 -13.76 14.67
C TYR A 7 -1.24 -14.02 14.94
N PRO A 8 -1.74 -15.23 14.69
CA PRO A 8 -3.09 -15.60 15.10
C PRO A 8 -3.21 -15.57 16.63
N ASP A 9 -4.40 -15.44 17.12
CA ASP A 9 -4.68 -15.64 18.55
C ASP A 9 -4.48 -17.14 18.94
N PRO A 10 -4.30 -17.46 20.23
CA PRO A 10 -4.02 -18.83 20.67
C PRO A 10 -5.07 -19.88 20.24
N ARG A 11 -6.33 -19.49 20.08
CA ARG A 11 -7.39 -20.38 19.63
C ARG A 11 -7.26 -20.68 18.15
N ALA A 12 -7.08 -19.64 17.32
CA ALA A 12 -6.86 -19.79 15.89
C ALA A 12 -5.54 -20.54 15.59
N GLU A 13 -4.49 -20.31 16.39
CA GLU A 13 -3.23 -21.05 16.27
C GLU A 13 -3.44 -22.55 16.57
N ARG A 14 -4.19 -22.88 17.61
CA ARG A 14 -4.56 -24.25 17.94
C ARG A 14 -5.37 -24.93 16.82
N GLU A 15 -6.38 -24.24 16.28
CA GLU A 15 -7.17 -24.73 15.13
C GLU A 15 -6.28 -24.96 13.89
N LEU A 16 -5.21 -24.18 13.71
CA LEU A 16 -4.23 -24.40 12.66
C LEU A 16 -3.40 -25.66 12.89
N LEU A 17 -3.01 -25.94 14.13
CA LEU A 17 -2.20 -27.11 14.49
C LEU A 17 -2.99 -28.42 14.46
N GLU A 18 -4.27 -28.37 14.80
CA GLU A 18 -5.18 -29.54 14.81
C GLU A 18 -5.83 -29.80 13.43
N GLY A 19 -5.78 -28.82 12.52
CA GLY A 19 -6.49 -28.83 11.25
C GLY A 19 -5.83 -29.65 10.14
N GLU A 20 -6.55 -29.77 9.02
CA GLU A 20 -6.07 -30.42 7.80
C GLU A 20 -4.88 -29.63 7.18
N ASP A 21 -4.00 -30.35 6.46
CA ASP A 21 -2.90 -29.72 5.72
C ASP A 21 -3.44 -28.63 4.77
N ARG A 22 -2.93 -27.42 4.94
CA ARG A 22 -3.35 -26.23 4.17
C ARG A 22 -3.12 -26.38 2.66
N ARG A 23 -2.16 -27.22 2.25
CA ARG A 23 -1.94 -27.53 0.83
C ARG A 23 -3.14 -28.24 0.23
N VAL A 24 -3.67 -29.24 0.94
CA VAL A 24 -4.85 -30.00 0.51
C VAL A 24 -6.08 -29.09 0.46
N MET A 25 -6.22 -28.19 1.43
CA MET A 25 -7.31 -27.18 1.39
C MET A 25 -7.19 -26.24 0.19
N THR A 26 -5.96 -25.80 -0.14
CA THR A 26 -5.71 -24.90 -1.28
C THR A 26 -6.11 -25.55 -2.59
N ASP A 27 -5.86 -26.84 -2.78
CA ASP A 27 -6.23 -27.60 -3.99
C ASP A 27 -7.74 -27.73 -4.19
N ARG A 28 -8.51 -27.56 -3.12
CA ARG A 28 -9.99 -27.59 -3.15
C ARG A 28 -10.63 -26.23 -3.34
N LEU A 29 -9.85 -25.13 -3.30
CA LEU A 29 -10.39 -23.79 -3.48
C LEU A 29 -10.87 -23.59 -4.92
N GLN A 30 -12.11 -23.11 -5.03
CA GLN A 30 -12.63 -22.67 -6.32
C GLN A 30 -12.16 -21.25 -6.62
N SER A 31 -11.83 -21.00 -7.87
CA SER A 31 -11.49 -19.66 -8.33
C SER A 31 -12.71 -18.74 -8.20
N LEU A 32 -12.54 -17.62 -7.48
CA LEU A 32 -13.57 -16.58 -7.34
C LEU A 32 -13.61 -15.63 -8.54
N LEU A 33 -12.50 -15.50 -9.26
CA LEU A 33 -12.36 -14.62 -10.41
C LEU A 33 -11.68 -15.38 -11.55
N SER A 34 -12.21 -15.22 -12.77
CA SER A 34 -11.50 -15.65 -13.97
C SER A 34 -10.33 -14.71 -14.29
N SER A 35 -9.40 -15.16 -15.11
CA SER A 35 -8.30 -14.30 -15.60
C SER A 35 -8.82 -13.08 -16.37
N GLU A 36 -9.93 -13.23 -17.10
CA GLU A 36 -10.59 -12.16 -17.84
C GLU A 36 -11.20 -11.10 -16.88
N ASN A 37 -11.88 -11.56 -15.81
CA ASN A 37 -12.41 -10.66 -14.79
C ASN A 37 -11.28 -9.89 -14.08
N LEU A 38 -10.17 -10.57 -13.79
CA LEU A 38 -9.00 -9.91 -13.20
C LEU A 38 -8.42 -8.84 -14.12
N GLN A 39 -8.30 -9.13 -15.42
CA GLN A 39 -7.84 -8.16 -16.42
C GLN A 39 -8.78 -6.95 -16.50
N THR A 40 -10.09 -7.19 -16.51
CA THR A 40 -11.11 -6.14 -16.52
C THR A 40 -11.00 -5.22 -15.30
N LEU A 41 -10.74 -5.79 -14.11
CA LEU A 41 -10.50 -5.02 -12.89
C LEU A 41 -9.21 -4.20 -12.96
N GLN A 42 -8.13 -4.76 -13.50
CA GLN A 42 -6.87 -4.04 -13.68
C GLN A 42 -7.02 -2.86 -14.65
N ASP A 43 -7.79 -3.03 -15.73
CA ASP A 43 -8.10 -1.96 -16.68
C ASP A 43 -9.00 -0.90 -16.04
N ALA A 44 -9.93 -1.29 -15.18
CA ALA A 44 -10.74 -0.34 -14.41
C ALA A 44 -9.87 0.52 -13.48
N VAL A 45 -8.89 -0.07 -12.77
CA VAL A 45 -7.93 0.67 -11.95
C VAL A 45 -7.15 1.69 -12.78
N ASN A 46 -6.71 1.32 -13.98
CA ASN A 46 -5.97 2.22 -14.86
C ASN A 46 -6.81 3.43 -15.34
N ARG A 47 -8.13 3.29 -15.40
CA ARG A 47 -9.07 4.37 -15.78
C ARG A 47 -9.39 5.34 -14.64
N VAL A 48 -9.06 5.00 -13.38
CA VAL A 48 -9.25 5.92 -12.24
C VAL A 48 -8.36 7.14 -12.42
N SER A 49 -8.96 8.34 -12.42
CA SER A 49 -8.25 9.58 -12.69
C SER A 49 -7.45 10.09 -11.48
N THR A 50 -6.40 10.85 -11.76
CA THR A 50 -5.59 11.57 -10.77
C THR A 50 -5.45 13.02 -11.22
N SER A 51 -5.71 13.97 -10.32
CA SER A 51 -5.53 15.39 -10.63
C SER A 51 -4.04 15.77 -10.63
N PRO A 52 -3.63 16.84 -11.36
CA PRO A 52 -2.28 17.38 -11.26
C PRO A 52 -1.88 17.71 -9.81
N ALA A 53 -2.75 18.37 -9.06
CA ALA A 53 -2.51 18.73 -7.66
C ALA A 53 -2.25 17.49 -6.77
N LEU A 54 -2.91 16.35 -7.04
CA LEU A 54 -2.64 15.11 -6.33
C LEU A 54 -1.25 14.55 -6.68
N LEU A 55 -0.84 14.65 -7.95
CA LEU A 55 0.49 14.20 -8.37
C LEU A 55 1.58 15.10 -7.76
N ASP A 56 1.34 16.40 -7.64
CA ASP A 56 2.23 17.34 -6.95
C ASP A 56 2.36 16.98 -5.46
N TYR A 57 1.25 16.63 -4.80
CA TYR A 57 1.28 16.11 -3.42
C TYR A 57 2.14 14.84 -3.29
N VAL A 58 1.96 13.88 -4.18
CA VAL A 58 2.79 12.66 -4.19
C VAL A 58 4.26 13.00 -4.42
N GLN A 59 4.56 13.93 -5.35
CA GLN A 59 5.92 14.36 -5.61
C GLN A 59 6.56 15.00 -4.37
N ARG A 60 5.85 15.88 -3.65
CA ARG A 60 6.32 16.46 -2.39
C ARG A 60 6.62 15.38 -1.33
N LEU A 61 5.77 14.36 -1.20
CA LEU A 61 6.04 13.22 -0.31
C LEU A 61 7.34 12.49 -0.67
N LEU A 62 7.59 12.24 -1.97
CA LEU A 62 8.82 11.61 -2.44
C LEU A 62 10.05 12.48 -2.17
N GLU A 63 9.98 13.78 -2.44
CA GLU A 63 11.08 14.72 -2.19
C GLU A 63 11.39 14.85 -0.71
N GLN A 64 10.36 15.00 0.12
CA GLN A 64 10.53 15.07 1.56
C GLN A 64 11.15 13.80 2.13
N SER A 65 10.79 12.63 1.62
CA SER A 65 11.39 11.37 2.04
C SER A 65 12.91 11.32 1.77
N ARG A 66 13.38 11.97 0.70
CA ARG A 66 14.80 12.03 0.32
C ARG A 66 15.61 13.02 1.18
N ARG A 67 14.92 13.96 1.84
CA ARG A 67 15.52 14.96 2.73
C ARG A 67 15.50 14.54 4.19
N MET A 68 14.87 13.40 4.51
CA MET A 68 14.79 12.93 5.89
C MET A 68 16.16 12.55 6.45
N PRO A 69 16.53 13.07 7.62
CA PRO A 69 17.79 12.69 8.27
C PRO A 69 17.77 11.20 8.65
N GLY A 70 18.94 10.55 8.55
CA GLY A 70 19.10 9.14 8.92
C GLY A 70 18.58 8.13 7.90
N LEU A 71 18.22 8.57 6.69
CA LEU A 71 17.98 7.71 5.53
C LEU A 71 19.13 7.87 4.52
N LEU A 72 19.67 6.75 4.06
CA LEU A 72 20.63 6.75 2.95
C LEU A 72 19.93 7.08 1.63
N TYR A 73 18.72 6.58 1.47
CA TYR A 73 17.87 6.81 0.29
C TYR A 73 16.42 6.99 0.72
N GLY A 74 15.76 8.01 0.17
CA GLY A 74 14.30 8.17 0.28
C GLY A 74 13.56 7.29 -0.73
N LEU A 75 12.27 7.58 -0.91
CA LEU A 75 11.42 6.85 -1.84
C LEU A 75 11.85 7.09 -3.30
N SER A 76 11.96 6.00 -4.06
CA SER A 76 12.30 6.05 -5.49
C SER A 76 11.09 6.47 -6.34
N PRO A 77 11.29 6.93 -7.59
CA PRO A 77 10.20 7.17 -8.53
C PRO A 77 9.29 5.94 -8.74
N ARG A 78 9.88 4.74 -8.73
CA ARG A 78 9.12 3.47 -8.80
C ARG A 78 8.18 3.29 -7.59
N ALA A 79 8.59 3.74 -6.41
CA ALA A 79 7.72 3.73 -5.24
C ALA A 79 6.53 4.68 -5.42
N GLY A 80 6.75 5.86 -6.03
CA GLY A 80 5.69 6.81 -6.39
C GLY A 80 4.68 6.22 -7.37
N LEU A 81 5.16 5.57 -8.44
CA LEU A 81 4.28 4.87 -9.38
C LEU A 81 3.44 3.79 -8.69
N GLY A 82 4.07 3.00 -7.79
CA GLY A 82 3.37 2.00 -7.00
C GLY A 82 2.35 2.60 -6.05
N LEU A 83 2.65 3.76 -5.46
CA LEU A 83 1.75 4.50 -4.58
C LEU A 83 0.50 4.97 -5.32
N VAL A 84 0.66 5.63 -6.46
CA VAL A 84 -0.47 6.11 -7.28
C VAL A 84 -1.33 4.93 -7.76
N ARG A 85 -0.71 3.83 -8.19
CA ARG A 85 -1.46 2.63 -8.61
C ARG A 85 -2.24 2.01 -7.46
N ALA A 86 -1.67 1.93 -6.26
CA ALA A 86 -2.35 1.42 -5.08
C ALA A 86 -3.52 2.32 -4.67
N ALA A 87 -3.35 3.65 -4.72
CA ALA A 87 -4.39 4.60 -4.42
C ALA A 87 -5.54 4.56 -5.44
N ARG A 88 -5.26 4.36 -6.72
CA ARG A 88 -6.30 4.13 -7.74
C ARG A 88 -7.14 2.89 -7.45
N ALA A 89 -6.48 1.79 -7.08
CA ALA A 89 -7.18 0.56 -6.69
C ALA A 89 -8.03 0.78 -5.43
N TRP A 90 -7.51 1.53 -4.46
CA TRP A 90 -8.22 1.87 -3.24
C TRP A 90 -9.48 2.70 -3.51
N ALA A 91 -9.37 3.75 -4.34
CA ALA A 91 -10.48 4.57 -4.77
C ALA A 91 -11.55 3.76 -5.53
N LEU A 92 -11.11 2.85 -6.43
CA LEU A 92 -12.03 1.97 -7.16
C LEU A 92 -12.81 1.03 -6.23
N MET A 93 -12.15 0.46 -5.22
CA MET A 93 -12.78 -0.41 -4.22
C MET A 93 -13.83 0.34 -3.39
N ASP A 94 -13.66 1.65 -3.23
CA ASP A 94 -14.61 2.56 -2.58
C ASP A 94 -15.65 3.14 -3.56
N GLY A 95 -15.75 2.59 -4.78
CA GLY A 95 -16.73 2.97 -5.80
C GLY A 95 -16.45 4.29 -6.52
N ARG A 96 -15.25 4.87 -6.35
CA ARG A 96 -14.88 6.15 -6.96
C ARG A 96 -14.04 5.97 -8.23
N HIS A 97 -14.18 6.93 -9.14
CA HIS A 97 -13.44 6.98 -10.40
C HIS A 97 -12.31 8.04 -10.40
N HIS A 98 -12.01 8.60 -9.24
CA HIS A 98 -10.91 9.54 -9.03
C HIS A 98 -10.25 9.30 -7.66
N VAL A 99 -8.97 9.62 -7.58
CA VAL A 99 -8.17 9.45 -6.36
C VAL A 99 -8.23 10.73 -5.53
N LEU A 100 -8.45 10.57 -4.23
CA LEU A 100 -8.38 11.62 -3.22
C LEU A 100 -7.04 11.57 -2.47
N PRO A 101 -6.61 12.67 -1.83
CA PRO A 101 -5.44 12.65 -0.95
C PRO A 101 -5.51 11.60 0.16
N ASP A 102 -6.70 11.38 0.70
CA ASP A 102 -6.96 10.37 1.73
C ASP A 102 -6.65 8.94 1.25
N ASP A 103 -6.86 8.65 -0.04
CA ASP A 103 -6.48 7.36 -0.63
C ASP A 103 -4.96 7.17 -0.65
N ILE A 104 -4.22 8.25 -0.99
CA ILE A 104 -2.76 8.24 -0.91
C ILE A 104 -2.33 7.97 0.54
N GLN A 105 -2.90 8.68 1.51
CA GLN A 105 -2.56 8.53 2.93
C GLN A 105 -2.89 7.13 3.45
N ALA A 106 -4.03 6.56 3.06
CA ALA A 106 -4.46 5.22 3.47
C ALA A 106 -3.49 4.12 3.00
N VAL A 107 -3.01 4.19 1.76
CA VAL A 107 -2.11 3.16 1.20
C VAL A 107 -0.63 3.45 1.43
N PHE A 108 -0.27 4.68 1.82
CA PHE A 108 1.12 5.14 1.98
C PHE A 108 1.92 4.25 2.94
N PRO A 109 1.44 3.88 4.15
CA PRO A 109 2.19 3.02 5.06
C PRO A 109 2.58 1.69 4.41
N ALA A 110 1.64 1.02 3.77
CA ALA A 110 1.86 -0.29 3.14
C ALA A 110 2.85 -0.23 1.96
N VAL A 111 2.95 0.93 1.29
CA VAL A 111 3.87 1.15 0.16
C VAL A 111 5.23 1.65 0.62
N ALA A 112 5.29 2.53 1.62
CA ALA A 112 6.49 3.29 1.98
C ALA A 112 7.27 2.66 3.15
N GLU A 113 6.59 2.11 4.18
CA GLU A 113 7.22 1.69 5.43
C GLU A 113 8.43 0.78 5.22
N HIS A 114 8.28 -0.29 4.45
CA HIS A 114 9.34 -1.25 4.20
C HIS A 114 10.49 -0.72 3.31
N ARG A 115 10.29 0.42 2.65
CA ARG A 115 11.30 1.12 1.85
C ARG A 115 12.07 2.16 2.65
N LEU A 116 11.49 2.61 3.76
CA LEU A 116 12.08 3.54 4.72
C LEU A 116 12.69 2.82 5.93
N GLU A 117 12.69 1.48 5.91
CA GLU A 117 13.29 0.61 6.92
C GLU A 117 14.81 0.52 6.69
N GLN A 118 15.51 1.65 6.83
CA GLN A 118 16.97 1.75 6.74
C GLN A 118 17.55 2.19 8.08
N GLY A 119 18.61 1.54 8.52
CA GLY A 119 19.25 1.84 9.80
C GLY A 119 18.54 1.18 10.98
N GLU A 120 18.19 1.93 12.01
CA GLU A 120 17.58 1.40 13.23
C GLU A 120 16.21 0.76 12.97
N SER A 121 16.12 -0.52 13.31
CA SER A 121 14.89 -1.30 13.23
C SER A 121 13.78 -0.66 14.08
N GLY A 122 12.57 -0.56 13.52
CA GLY A 122 11.39 -0.06 14.24
C GLY A 122 11.03 1.41 14.01
N LYS A 123 11.88 2.22 13.38
CA LYS A 123 11.57 3.63 13.12
C LYS A 123 10.80 3.91 11.81
N SER A 124 10.54 2.90 11.00
CA SER A 124 9.88 3.07 9.69
C SER A 124 8.46 3.61 9.79
N ALA A 125 7.66 3.13 10.76
CA ALA A 125 6.31 3.61 10.99
C ALA A 125 6.29 5.08 11.46
N GLU A 126 7.25 5.48 12.30
CA GLU A 126 7.39 6.86 12.74
C GLU A 126 7.76 7.79 11.57
N ARG A 127 8.70 7.37 10.72
CA ARG A 127 9.07 8.09 9.50
C ARG A 127 7.90 8.30 8.56
N VAL A 128 7.06 7.27 8.39
CA VAL A 128 5.83 7.36 7.59
C VAL A 128 4.87 8.40 8.15
N ARG A 129 4.61 8.38 9.47
CA ARG A 129 3.76 9.38 10.12
C ARG A 129 4.34 10.79 9.95
N GLN A 130 5.63 10.96 10.19
CA GLN A 130 6.32 12.24 10.03
C GLN A 130 6.21 12.78 8.61
N LEU A 131 6.35 11.95 7.58
CA LEU A 131 6.17 12.36 6.19
C LEU A 131 4.74 12.85 5.93
N LEU A 132 3.74 12.09 6.34
CA LEU A 132 2.33 12.44 6.14
C LEU A 132 1.94 13.74 6.88
N THR A 133 2.53 14.01 8.04
CA THR A 133 2.24 15.23 8.81
C THR A 133 3.04 16.44 8.34
N SER A 134 4.23 16.24 7.75
CA SER A 134 5.11 17.33 7.30
C SER A 134 4.78 17.87 5.90
N VAL A 135 4.00 17.13 5.11
CA VAL A 135 3.66 17.53 3.74
C VAL A 135 2.18 17.90 3.67
N SER A 136 1.90 19.18 3.44
CA SER A 136 0.54 19.66 3.24
C SER A 136 -0.08 19.08 1.96
N VAL A 137 -1.39 18.75 2.01
CA VAL A 137 -2.17 18.33 0.84
C VAL A 137 -2.39 19.50 -0.12
N ILE A 138 -2.60 20.69 0.44
CA ILE A 138 -2.89 21.95 -0.29
C ILE A 138 -1.75 22.91 0.01
N GLU A 139 -1.20 23.53 -1.02
CA GLU A 139 -0.41 24.75 -0.93
C GLU A 139 -1.29 25.97 -1.14
#